data_511c71e6ff05beadf8c5e0acccfc1310
#
_entry.id   511c71e6ff05beadf8c5e0acccfc1310
#
_cell.length_a   1.000
_cell.length_b   1.000
_cell.length_c   1.000
_cell.angle_alpha   90.00
_cell.angle_beta   90.00
_cell.angle_gamma   90.00
#
_symmetry.space_group_name_H-M   'P 1'
#
loop_
_entity.id
_entity.type
_entity.pdbx_description
1 polymer ?
#
loop_
_entity_poly.entity_id
_entity_poly.type
_entity_poly.pdbx_seq_one_letter_code
_entity_poly.pdbx_strand_id
1 'polypeptide(L)'
;MIAVVSPNNPTGAAATAADIRCLAEAAPNAVVLLDHVYVEYADEDLTPAVIDLPNVVVLRTLSKAWGLAGCRIGYAIGSPEIVASLRIAGAPYPVAAPSVALALRQLSGGGERLQTHVRRVQEEREELRARLTALGLEPLPSQANFILADCGVLAPFLTAALAALGVVVRGFPNRPGLTSAIRITLPGDSAEFERLIDAFETVLSPEALLFDMDGVLADVQQSQRAAIAATASSFGALVTSAQVAAAIRSGDAANDWLVTQQLIEAAGCDVSLDDVTARYQSLYLSLRELECLIPSSALLERLAASRALAIVTGRPRAEAQWFLDRAGIASLFGTVVAMEDARPKPDPAPVRLALERLGVRRAWMIGDTPDDVRGARHAGVLPLGVVAPGDDPSLAGPALRDAGVAHVLDRLSDLLELLP
;
A
#
# COMPACT_ATOMS: atom_id res chain seq x y z
N MET A 1 24.36 29.38 15.94
CA MET A 1 23.66 28.20 16.45
C MET A 1 23.99 27.00 15.58
N ILE A 2 24.30 25.86 16.19
CA ILE A 2 24.55 24.56 15.53
C ILE A 2 23.46 23.63 16.02
N ALA A 3 22.72 22.97 15.14
CA ALA A 3 21.69 22.00 15.51
C ALA A 3 22.15 20.58 15.14
N VAL A 4 22.11 19.68 16.11
CA VAL A 4 22.41 18.25 15.95
C VAL A 4 21.18 17.46 16.37
N VAL A 5 20.69 16.60 15.50
CA VAL A 5 19.55 15.69 15.80
C VAL A 5 20.11 14.30 16.05
N SER A 6 19.94 13.77 17.25
CA SER A 6 20.47 12.47 17.68
C SER A 6 19.49 11.74 18.61
N PRO A 7 18.96 10.57 18.22
CA PRO A 7 19.02 9.94 16.90
C PRO A 7 18.41 10.81 15.79
N ASN A 8 19.05 10.78 14.62
CA ASN A 8 18.69 11.67 13.50
C ASN A 8 17.42 11.21 12.78
N ASN A 9 16.59 12.15 12.37
CA ASN A 9 15.45 11.90 11.48
C ASN A 9 15.75 12.48 10.09
N PRO A 10 15.82 11.66 9.03
CA PRO A 10 15.19 10.32 8.91
C PRO A 10 16.13 9.11 9.04
N THR A 11 17.43 9.26 9.25
CA THR A 11 18.40 8.17 9.15
C THR A 11 18.42 7.21 10.37
N GLY A 12 18.02 7.69 11.54
CA GLY A 12 18.13 6.94 12.79
C GLY A 12 19.54 6.92 13.40
N ALA A 13 20.53 7.51 12.74
CA ALA A 13 21.92 7.56 13.20
C ALA A 13 22.03 8.40 14.49
N ALA A 14 22.84 7.94 15.42
CA ALA A 14 23.13 8.63 16.67
C ALA A 14 24.55 9.24 16.65
N ALA A 15 24.67 10.44 17.21
CA ALA A 15 25.97 11.06 17.54
C ALA A 15 26.50 10.46 18.85
N THR A 16 27.79 10.64 19.10
CA THR A 16 28.43 10.29 20.37
C THR A 16 28.55 11.54 21.29
N ALA A 17 28.76 11.32 22.59
CA ALA A 17 29.04 12.41 23.50
C ALA A 17 30.32 13.18 23.11
N ALA A 18 31.33 12.48 22.55
CA ALA A 18 32.55 13.10 22.06
C ALA A 18 32.30 14.05 20.87
N ASP A 19 31.38 13.70 19.95
CA ASP A 19 31.01 14.57 18.83
C ASP A 19 30.39 15.87 19.33
N ILE A 20 29.47 15.80 20.31
CA ILE A 20 28.81 16.97 20.88
C ILE A 20 29.82 17.85 21.62
N ARG A 21 30.73 17.27 22.42
CA ARG A 21 31.80 18.00 23.10
C ARG A 21 32.73 18.70 22.13
N CYS A 22 33.18 17.99 21.10
CA CYS A 22 34.03 18.56 20.05
C CYS A 22 33.36 19.78 19.38
N LEU A 23 32.07 19.68 19.04
CA LEU A 23 31.33 20.79 18.43
C LEU A 23 31.18 21.98 19.40
N ALA A 24 30.89 21.72 20.68
CA ALA A 24 30.74 22.76 21.68
C ALA A 24 32.05 23.53 21.97
N GLU A 25 33.17 22.78 22.03
CA GLU A 25 34.51 23.35 22.24
C GLU A 25 35.02 24.11 21.00
N ALA A 26 34.75 23.60 19.81
CA ALA A 26 35.13 24.26 18.55
C ALA A 26 34.34 25.55 18.27
N ALA A 27 33.17 25.69 18.86
CA ALA A 27 32.28 26.85 18.66
C ALA A 27 31.78 27.44 20.01
N PRO A 28 32.67 27.96 20.86
CA PRO A 28 32.31 28.35 22.24
C PRO A 28 31.30 29.53 22.28
N ASN A 29 31.24 30.32 21.22
CA ASN A 29 30.29 31.46 21.10
C ASN A 29 28.98 31.08 20.39
N ALA A 30 28.79 29.81 20.00
CA ALA A 30 27.57 29.33 19.40
C ALA A 30 26.81 28.42 20.39
N VAL A 31 25.49 28.51 20.37
CA VAL A 31 24.66 27.54 21.07
C VAL A 31 24.62 26.26 20.20
N VAL A 32 25.00 25.12 20.80
CA VAL A 32 24.81 23.78 20.24
C VAL A 32 23.48 23.22 20.75
N LEU A 33 22.54 23.07 19.85
CA LEU A 33 21.20 22.53 20.14
C LEU A 33 21.20 21.05 19.80
N LEU A 34 21.18 20.20 20.84
CA LEU A 34 21.04 18.75 20.70
C LEU A 34 19.56 18.38 20.75
N ASP A 35 18.98 18.10 19.58
CA ASP A 35 17.60 17.57 19.48
C ASP A 35 17.62 16.06 19.79
N HIS A 36 17.24 15.74 21.02
CA HIS A 36 17.33 14.39 21.60
C HIS A 36 15.95 13.76 21.81
N VAL A 37 15.01 14.04 20.89
CA VAL A 37 13.59 13.64 20.99
C VAL A 37 13.33 12.15 20.83
N TYR A 38 14.31 11.37 20.37
CA TYR A 38 14.22 9.91 20.23
C TYR A 38 15.09 9.15 21.22
N VAL A 39 15.65 9.83 22.22
CA VAL A 39 16.66 9.28 23.13
C VAL A 39 16.19 8.05 23.91
N GLU A 40 14.91 7.95 24.26
CA GLU A 40 14.37 6.80 24.97
C GLU A 40 14.55 5.47 24.19
N TYR A 41 14.70 5.53 22.87
CA TYR A 41 14.94 4.37 22.00
C TYR A 41 16.42 4.12 21.70
N ALA A 42 17.30 5.09 22.03
CA ALA A 42 18.74 5.02 21.79
C ALA A 42 19.46 4.12 22.81
N ASP A 43 20.64 3.66 22.45
CA ASP A 43 21.47 2.84 23.31
C ASP A 43 22.07 3.68 24.45
N GLU A 44 22.27 4.99 24.23
CA GLU A 44 22.88 5.91 25.19
C GLU A 44 22.10 7.23 25.29
N ASP A 45 21.86 7.69 26.52
CA ASP A 45 21.42 9.06 26.79
C ASP A 45 22.63 9.99 26.93
N LEU A 46 22.84 10.83 25.93
CA LEU A 46 23.99 11.75 25.93
C LEU A 46 23.83 12.90 26.93
N THR A 47 22.64 13.14 27.48
CA THR A 47 22.35 14.28 28.37
C THR A 47 23.32 14.39 29.55
N PRO A 48 23.60 13.31 30.34
CA PRO A 48 24.51 13.40 31.47
C PRO A 48 25.95 13.76 31.08
N ALA A 49 26.37 13.33 29.89
CA ALA A 49 27.72 13.54 29.41
C ALA A 49 27.98 14.92 28.80
N VAL A 50 26.94 15.73 28.53
CA VAL A 50 27.06 17.03 27.84
C VAL A 50 26.42 18.22 28.61
N ILE A 51 25.72 17.93 29.70
CA ILE A 51 24.95 18.97 30.44
C ILE A 51 25.84 19.98 31.15
N ASP A 52 27.10 19.65 31.41
CA ASP A 52 28.13 20.51 32.00
C ASP A 52 28.67 21.59 31.03
N LEU A 53 28.40 21.43 29.73
CA LEU A 53 28.88 22.36 28.70
C LEU A 53 27.99 23.61 28.69
N PRO A 54 28.58 24.82 28.87
CA PRO A 54 27.80 26.05 29.07
C PRO A 54 27.00 26.48 27.84
N ASN A 55 27.38 26.05 26.66
CA ASN A 55 26.77 26.42 25.38
C ASN A 55 25.93 25.27 24.74
N VAL A 56 25.66 24.18 25.47
CA VAL A 56 24.82 23.08 24.98
C VAL A 56 23.40 23.20 25.55
N VAL A 57 22.41 22.97 24.67
CA VAL A 57 20.98 22.83 25.01
C VAL A 57 20.47 21.51 24.50
N VAL A 58 19.97 20.67 25.39
CA VAL A 58 19.34 19.38 25.03
C VAL A 58 17.84 19.56 24.97
N LEU A 59 17.22 19.19 23.84
CA LEU A 59 15.77 19.17 23.67
C LEU A 59 15.21 17.77 23.89
N ARG A 60 14.17 17.65 24.69
CA ARG A 60 13.46 16.41 24.97
C ARG A 60 11.96 16.59 24.71
N THR A 61 11.25 15.52 24.49
CA THR A 61 9.80 15.55 24.22
C THR A 61 9.07 14.38 24.87
N LEU A 62 7.81 14.60 25.24
CA LEU A 62 6.90 13.52 25.63
C LEU A 62 6.07 12.97 24.42
N SER A 63 6.35 13.47 23.22
CA SER A 63 5.58 13.15 22.02
C SER A 63 5.92 11.79 21.40
N LYS A 64 7.03 11.16 21.75
CA LYS A 64 7.51 9.91 21.13
C LYS A 64 7.28 8.74 22.08
N ALA A 65 8.28 8.28 22.78
CA ALA A 65 8.21 7.11 23.65
C ALA A 65 7.12 7.21 24.75
N TRP A 66 6.84 8.40 25.22
CA TRP A 66 5.81 8.65 26.23
C TRP A 66 4.38 8.66 25.69
N GLY A 67 4.17 8.58 24.35
CA GLY A 67 2.86 8.51 23.73
C GLY A 67 2.00 9.78 23.79
N LEU A 68 2.58 10.93 24.15
CA LEU A 68 1.85 12.18 24.38
C LEU A 68 1.99 13.18 23.21
N ALA A 69 2.04 12.70 21.97
CA ALA A 69 2.20 13.55 20.78
C ALA A 69 1.11 14.64 20.67
N GLY A 70 -0.15 14.32 21.02
CA GLY A 70 -1.27 15.26 21.03
C GLY A 70 -1.19 16.33 22.13
N CYS A 71 -0.42 16.10 23.20
CA CYS A 71 -0.27 17.05 24.31
C CYS A 71 0.69 18.20 24.01
N ARG A 72 1.51 18.13 22.97
CA ARG A 72 2.47 19.15 22.54
C ARG A 72 3.43 19.61 23.64
N ILE A 73 4.01 18.66 24.40
CA ILE A 73 4.93 18.92 25.49
C ILE A 73 6.36 18.50 25.10
N GLY A 74 7.27 19.44 25.25
CA GLY A 74 8.71 19.25 25.21
C GLY A 74 9.37 20.13 26.24
N TYR A 75 10.65 19.90 26.52
CA TYR A 75 11.44 20.69 27.45
C TYR A 75 12.88 20.79 26.98
N ALA A 76 13.55 21.84 27.45
CA ALA A 76 14.97 22.10 27.22
C ALA A 76 15.76 21.97 28.54
N ILE A 77 16.94 21.39 28.44
CA ILE A 77 17.89 21.24 29.54
C ILE A 77 19.18 21.95 29.10
N GLY A 78 19.72 22.83 29.94
CA GLY A 78 20.95 23.57 29.63
C GLY A 78 21.42 24.39 30.82
N SER A 79 22.47 25.23 30.61
CA SER A 79 22.97 26.13 31.67
C SER A 79 21.88 27.12 32.16
N PRO A 80 21.95 27.59 33.41
CA PRO A 80 20.98 28.55 33.94
C PRO A 80 20.83 29.80 33.06
N GLU A 81 21.91 30.29 32.47
CA GLU A 81 21.94 31.46 31.61
C GLU A 81 21.14 31.24 30.31
N ILE A 82 21.33 30.10 29.67
CA ILE A 82 20.56 29.74 28.49
C ILE A 82 19.10 29.54 28.79
N VAL A 83 18.79 28.82 29.89
CA VAL A 83 17.41 28.57 30.31
C VAL A 83 16.70 29.89 30.68
N ALA A 84 17.40 30.84 31.29
CA ALA A 84 16.85 32.17 31.56
C ALA A 84 16.51 32.91 30.25
N SER A 85 17.41 32.86 29.27
CA SER A 85 17.19 33.45 27.94
C SER A 85 16.00 32.80 27.19
N LEU A 86 15.88 31.48 27.23
CA LEU A 86 14.74 30.73 26.66
C LEU A 86 13.42 31.13 27.36
N ARG A 87 13.40 31.34 28.66
CA ARG A 87 12.21 31.80 29.38
C ARG A 87 11.77 33.20 28.98
N ILE A 88 12.72 34.11 28.75
CA ILE A 88 12.43 35.49 28.27
C ILE A 88 11.85 35.46 26.86
N ALA A 89 12.38 34.61 25.98
CA ALA A 89 11.92 34.46 24.58
C ALA A 89 10.61 33.65 24.45
N GLY A 90 10.26 32.89 25.49
CA GLY A 90 9.08 32.02 25.47
C GLY A 90 7.76 32.80 25.60
N ALA A 91 6.70 32.28 24.98
CA ALA A 91 5.35 32.82 25.15
C ALA A 91 4.85 32.59 26.59
N PRO A 92 4.04 33.49 27.16
CA PRO A 92 3.32 33.23 28.41
C PRO A 92 2.36 32.07 28.20
N TYR A 93 2.31 31.15 29.19
CA TYR A 93 1.43 29.96 29.16
C TYR A 93 1.62 29.04 27.95
N PRO A 94 2.85 28.57 27.68
CA PRO A 94 3.17 27.84 26.44
C PRO A 94 2.53 26.44 26.35
N VAL A 95 2.05 25.89 27.48
CA VAL A 95 1.46 24.56 27.57
C VAL A 95 0.09 24.62 28.23
N ALA A 96 -0.90 23.97 27.59
CA ALA A 96 -2.26 23.92 28.14
C ALA A 96 -2.34 23.08 29.44
N ALA A 97 -3.16 23.51 30.39
CA ALA A 97 -3.29 22.83 31.68
C ALA A 97 -3.70 21.35 31.59
N PRO A 98 -4.63 20.93 30.69
CA PRO A 98 -4.94 19.51 30.48
C PRO A 98 -3.71 18.70 30.04
N SER A 99 -2.88 19.26 29.15
CA SER A 99 -1.65 18.62 28.68
C SER A 99 -0.66 18.39 29.82
N VAL A 100 -0.50 19.40 30.70
CA VAL A 100 0.34 19.28 31.91
C VAL A 100 -0.17 18.19 32.85
N ALA A 101 -1.48 18.14 33.10
CA ALA A 101 -2.08 17.13 33.98
C ALA A 101 -1.86 15.69 33.42
N LEU A 102 -2.03 15.50 32.12
CA LEU A 102 -1.77 14.21 31.44
C LEU A 102 -0.29 13.83 31.52
N ALA A 103 0.62 14.78 31.29
CA ALA A 103 2.05 14.54 31.37
C ALA A 103 2.48 14.16 32.82
N LEU A 104 2.03 14.88 33.83
CA LEU A 104 2.32 14.55 35.23
C LEU A 104 1.83 13.16 35.62
N ARG A 105 0.61 12.79 35.21
CA ARG A 105 0.07 11.46 35.43
C ARG A 105 0.93 10.39 34.76
N GLN A 106 1.34 10.60 33.50
CA GLN A 106 2.15 9.65 32.74
C GLN A 106 3.56 9.50 33.35
N LEU A 107 4.19 10.61 33.75
CA LEU A 107 5.52 10.59 34.37
C LEU A 107 5.49 9.92 35.76
N SER A 108 4.43 10.11 36.53
CA SER A 108 4.32 9.55 37.90
C SER A 108 4.07 8.06 37.94
N GLY A 109 3.48 7.46 36.90
CA GLY A 109 3.08 6.04 36.93
C GLY A 109 3.37 5.26 35.64
N GLY A 110 3.97 5.90 34.64
CA GLY A 110 4.17 5.31 33.30
C GLY A 110 5.53 4.68 33.05
N GLY A 111 6.48 4.73 34.01
CA GLY A 111 7.86 4.30 33.76
C GLY A 111 8.03 2.84 33.32
N GLU A 112 7.31 1.91 33.94
CA GLU A 112 7.37 0.50 33.57
C GLU A 112 6.76 0.25 32.17
N ARG A 113 5.64 0.92 31.88
CA ARG A 113 5.02 0.85 30.54
C ARG A 113 5.92 1.45 29.47
N LEU A 114 6.59 2.56 29.78
CA LEU A 114 7.58 3.15 28.88
C LEU A 114 8.70 2.17 28.55
N GLN A 115 9.31 1.57 29.59
CA GLN A 115 10.40 0.61 29.40
C GLN A 115 9.97 -0.61 28.58
N THR A 116 8.75 -1.12 28.83
CA THR A 116 8.19 -2.24 28.07
C THR A 116 7.98 -1.85 26.60
N HIS A 117 7.40 -0.68 26.34
CA HIS A 117 7.21 -0.17 24.99
C HIS A 117 8.54 0.07 24.25
N VAL A 118 9.50 0.71 24.90
CA VAL A 118 10.82 0.98 24.31
C VAL A 118 11.52 -0.33 23.93
N ARG A 119 11.55 -1.32 24.84
CA ARG A 119 12.14 -2.63 24.58
C ARG A 119 11.47 -3.31 23.39
N ARG A 120 10.14 -3.28 23.33
CA ARG A 120 9.37 -3.82 22.21
C ARG A 120 9.77 -3.17 20.88
N VAL A 121 9.83 -1.85 20.84
CA VAL A 121 10.25 -1.12 19.63
C VAL A 121 11.69 -1.46 19.22
N GLN A 122 12.59 -1.67 20.18
CA GLN A 122 13.97 -2.09 19.91
C GLN A 122 14.02 -3.50 19.32
N GLU A 123 13.22 -4.45 19.84
CA GLU A 123 13.08 -5.81 19.31
C GLU A 123 12.51 -5.78 17.88
N GLU A 124 11.40 -5.09 17.67
CA GLU A 124 10.79 -4.90 16.35
C GLU A 124 11.76 -4.26 15.34
N ARG A 125 12.60 -3.31 15.79
CA ARG A 125 13.60 -2.66 14.94
C ARG A 125 14.62 -3.65 14.38
N GLU A 126 15.17 -4.51 15.22
CA GLU A 126 16.15 -5.51 14.80
C GLU A 126 15.51 -6.57 13.92
N GLU A 127 14.30 -7.03 14.24
CA GLU A 127 13.57 -7.99 13.43
C GLU A 127 13.23 -7.40 12.06
N LEU A 128 12.65 -6.19 12.02
CA LEU A 128 12.30 -5.52 10.74
C LEU A 128 13.55 -5.34 9.88
N ARG A 129 14.68 -4.92 10.47
CA ARG A 129 15.95 -4.76 9.75
C ARG A 129 16.37 -6.08 9.09
N ALA A 130 16.32 -7.19 9.83
CA ALA A 130 16.66 -8.52 9.29
C ALA A 130 15.71 -8.95 8.17
N ARG A 131 14.38 -8.74 8.35
CA ARG A 131 13.36 -9.08 7.34
C ARG A 131 13.53 -8.26 6.06
N LEU A 132 13.73 -6.94 6.16
CA LEU A 132 13.93 -6.08 4.99
C LEU A 132 15.20 -6.46 4.22
N THR A 133 16.28 -6.80 4.93
CA THR A 133 17.51 -7.28 4.29
C THR A 133 17.28 -8.61 3.56
N ALA A 134 16.54 -9.55 4.16
CA ALA A 134 16.17 -10.81 3.52
C ALA A 134 15.28 -10.62 2.28
N LEU A 135 14.49 -9.54 2.25
CA LEU A 135 13.67 -9.14 1.11
C LEU A 135 14.44 -8.29 0.06
N GLY A 136 15.75 -8.14 0.20
CA GLY A 136 16.60 -7.46 -0.78
C GLY A 136 16.66 -5.93 -0.65
N LEU A 137 16.14 -5.35 0.43
CA LEU A 137 16.26 -3.92 0.72
C LEU A 137 17.49 -3.62 1.57
N GLU A 138 17.90 -2.35 1.61
CA GLU A 138 19.06 -1.88 2.37
C GLU A 138 18.63 -0.99 3.56
N PRO A 139 18.21 -1.58 4.69
CA PRO A 139 17.83 -0.83 5.88
C PRO A 139 19.07 -0.29 6.59
N LEU A 140 19.09 1.02 6.87
CA LEU A 140 20.16 1.65 7.64
C LEU A 140 20.06 1.31 9.13
N PRO A 141 21.20 1.21 9.85
CA PRO A 141 21.19 1.11 11.30
C PRO A 141 20.47 2.30 11.93
N SER A 142 19.62 2.04 12.90
CA SER A 142 18.81 3.08 13.55
C SER A 142 18.80 2.93 15.06
N GLN A 143 18.80 4.04 15.77
CA GLN A 143 18.56 4.12 17.22
C GLN A 143 17.26 4.90 17.54
N ALA A 144 16.38 5.07 16.55
CA ALA A 144 15.06 5.70 16.71
C ALA A 144 13.94 4.65 16.69
N ASN A 145 12.69 5.12 16.76
CA ASN A 145 11.50 4.27 16.58
C ASN A 145 11.10 4.11 15.10
N PHE A 146 12.03 4.16 14.19
CA PHE A 146 11.84 3.96 12.75
C PHE A 146 13.13 3.44 12.11
N ILE A 147 12.99 2.89 10.92
CA ILE A 147 14.09 2.51 10.03
C ILE A 147 13.97 3.32 8.74
N LEU A 148 15.10 3.81 8.22
CA LEU A 148 15.22 4.28 6.85
C LEU A 148 15.80 3.14 6.02
N ALA A 149 15.10 2.73 4.97
CA ALA A 149 15.56 1.70 4.06
C ALA A 149 15.74 2.28 2.65
N ASP A 150 16.88 2.04 2.03
CA ASP A 150 17.05 2.28 0.60
C ASP A 150 16.37 1.14 -0.17
N CYS A 151 15.49 1.52 -1.09
CA CYS A 151 14.68 0.62 -1.91
C CYS A 151 14.97 0.80 -3.41
N GLY A 152 15.99 1.60 -3.74
CA GLY A 152 16.34 1.89 -5.11
C GLY A 152 15.17 2.46 -5.91
N VAL A 153 15.02 1.98 -7.13
CA VAL A 153 13.93 2.39 -8.05
C VAL A 153 12.54 1.96 -7.60
N LEU A 154 12.46 1.00 -6.67
CA LEU A 154 11.19 0.47 -6.18
C LEU A 154 10.53 1.36 -5.11
N ALA A 155 11.18 2.39 -4.59
CA ALA A 155 10.65 3.21 -3.50
C ALA A 155 9.26 3.83 -3.78
N PRO A 156 8.96 4.39 -4.97
CA PRO A 156 7.61 4.86 -5.30
C PRO A 156 6.58 3.75 -5.34
N PHE A 157 6.91 2.60 -5.95
CA PHE A 157 6.04 1.43 -6.01
C PHE A 157 5.75 0.88 -4.62
N LEU A 158 6.79 0.67 -3.79
CA LEU A 158 6.65 0.19 -2.41
C LEU A 158 5.76 1.12 -1.56
N THR A 159 5.93 2.43 -1.71
CA THR A 159 5.09 3.41 -0.98
C THR A 159 3.61 3.26 -1.35
N ALA A 160 3.31 3.11 -2.63
CA ALA A 160 1.94 2.95 -3.12
C ALA A 160 1.37 1.56 -2.79
N ALA A 161 2.16 0.50 -2.95
CA ALA A 161 1.77 -0.88 -2.70
C ALA A 161 1.44 -1.13 -1.22
N LEU A 162 2.31 -0.66 -0.32
CA LEU A 162 2.05 -0.74 1.12
C LEU A 162 0.79 0.04 1.51
N ALA A 163 0.59 1.25 0.94
CA ALA A 163 -0.62 2.03 1.18
C ALA A 163 -1.90 1.32 0.69
N ALA A 164 -1.84 0.61 -0.45
CA ALA A 164 -2.95 -0.21 -0.94
C ALA A 164 -3.30 -1.36 0.01
N LEU A 165 -2.31 -1.90 0.74
CA LEU A 165 -2.47 -2.90 1.80
C LEU A 165 -2.79 -2.30 3.18
N GLY A 166 -2.99 -0.96 3.27
CA GLY A 166 -3.33 -0.28 4.52
C GLY A 166 -2.14 0.06 5.42
N VAL A 167 -0.91 -0.01 4.92
CA VAL A 167 0.32 0.34 5.63
C VAL A 167 0.93 1.60 5.01
N VAL A 168 0.96 2.70 5.78
CA VAL A 168 1.48 3.98 5.29
C VAL A 168 2.92 4.20 5.76
N VAL A 169 3.86 4.26 4.83
CA VAL A 169 5.26 4.59 5.06
C VAL A 169 5.60 6.01 4.55
N ARG A 170 6.73 6.54 4.97
CA ARG A 170 7.17 7.88 4.53
C ARG A 170 8.16 7.77 3.38
N GLY A 171 7.75 8.10 2.16
CA GLY A 171 8.63 8.34 1.02
C GLY A 171 9.16 9.79 0.98
N PHE A 172 10.21 10.02 0.15
CA PHE A 172 10.87 11.31 0.02
C PHE A 172 11.08 11.71 -1.45
N PRO A 173 10.03 11.75 -2.29
CA PRO A 173 10.16 11.89 -3.75
C PRO A 173 10.85 13.20 -4.19
N ASN A 174 10.80 14.25 -3.35
CA ASN A 174 11.34 15.57 -3.66
C ASN A 174 12.58 15.94 -2.84
N ARG A 175 13.26 14.96 -2.20
CA ARG A 175 14.48 15.21 -1.42
C ARG A 175 15.69 14.56 -2.09
N PRO A 176 16.62 15.34 -2.65
CA PRO A 176 17.86 14.79 -3.21
C PRO A 176 18.59 13.92 -2.18
N GLY A 177 19.08 12.76 -2.63
CA GLY A 177 19.77 11.78 -1.79
C GLY A 177 18.84 10.87 -0.96
N LEU A 178 17.50 11.07 -1.01
CA LEU A 178 16.53 10.23 -0.31
C LEU A 178 15.39 9.74 -1.22
N THR A 179 15.47 10.00 -2.53
CA THR A 179 14.39 9.66 -3.48
C THR A 179 14.17 8.16 -3.60
N SER A 180 15.21 7.35 -3.34
CA SER A 180 15.19 5.89 -3.32
C SER A 180 14.83 5.29 -1.95
N ALA A 181 14.61 6.13 -0.92
CA ALA A 181 14.44 5.66 0.44
C ALA A 181 13.00 5.82 0.95
N ILE A 182 12.61 4.91 1.84
CA ILE A 182 11.39 4.99 2.64
C ILE A 182 11.74 4.95 4.12
N ARG A 183 11.00 5.69 4.95
CA ARG A 183 11.09 5.60 6.41
C ARG A 183 9.89 4.87 6.96
N ILE A 184 10.16 3.80 7.70
CA ILE A 184 9.18 2.88 8.28
C ILE A 184 9.16 3.11 9.79
N THR A 185 8.04 3.51 10.35
CA THR A 185 7.86 3.68 11.79
C THR A 185 7.47 2.35 12.42
N LEU A 186 8.09 2.01 13.54
CA LEU A 186 7.81 0.80 14.30
C LEU A 186 6.57 1.02 15.19
N PRO A 187 5.59 0.11 15.17
CA PRO A 187 4.35 0.30 15.89
C PRO A 187 4.48 0.12 17.42
N GLY A 188 5.40 -0.71 17.90
CA GLY A 188 5.50 -1.08 19.31
C GLY A 188 4.30 -1.94 19.79
N ASP A 189 3.63 -2.60 18.86
CA ASP A 189 2.49 -3.51 19.06
C ASP A 189 2.64 -4.72 18.16
N SER A 190 2.48 -5.93 18.73
CA SER A 190 2.75 -7.18 18.02
C SER A 190 1.86 -7.40 16.80
N ALA A 191 0.56 -7.10 16.92
CA ALA A 191 -0.39 -7.35 15.84
C ALA A 191 -0.16 -6.39 14.66
N GLU A 192 0.12 -5.12 14.97
CA GLU A 192 0.45 -4.14 13.95
C GLU A 192 1.83 -4.40 13.32
N PHE A 193 2.78 -4.95 14.10
CA PHE A 193 4.08 -5.34 13.58
C PHE A 193 3.98 -6.53 12.62
N GLU A 194 3.22 -7.56 12.96
CA GLU A 194 2.94 -8.69 12.04
C GLU A 194 2.26 -8.20 10.76
N ARG A 195 1.28 -7.30 10.85
CA ARG A 195 0.66 -6.68 9.67
C ARG A 195 1.68 -5.95 8.79
N LEU A 196 2.61 -5.23 9.41
CA LEU A 196 3.69 -4.53 8.70
C LEU A 196 4.56 -5.52 7.92
N ILE A 197 4.98 -6.61 8.57
CA ILE A 197 5.80 -7.66 7.95
C ILE A 197 5.04 -8.33 6.81
N ASP A 198 3.79 -8.77 7.06
CA ASP A 198 2.94 -9.42 6.05
C ASP A 198 2.75 -8.53 4.81
N ALA A 199 2.60 -7.21 5.00
CA ALA A 199 2.47 -6.28 3.89
C ALA A 199 3.77 -6.20 3.06
N PHE A 200 4.95 -6.09 3.69
CA PHE A 200 6.23 -6.11 2.98
C PHE A 200 6.46 -7.42 2.24
N GLU A 201 6.17 -8.55 2.86
CA GLU A 201 6.30 -9.86 2.24
C GLU A 201 5.31 -10.04 1.08
N THR A 202 4.08 -9.54 1.20
CA THR A 202 3.09 -9.56 0.11
C THR A 202 3.57 -8.76 -1.10
N VAL A 203 4.19 -7.60 -0.87
CA VAL A 203 4.71 -6.76 -1.95
C VAL A 203 5.99 -7.33 -2.55
N LEU A 204 6.93 -7.79 -1.73
CA LEU A 204 8.29 -8.15 -2.19
C LEU A 204 8.49 -9.65 -2.40
N SER A 205 7.55 -10.51 -1.99
CA SER A 205 7.67 -11.96 -2.13
C SER A 205 6.30 -12.61 -2.34
N PRO A 206 5.55 -12.21 -3.40
CA PRO A 206 4.26 -12.85 -3.69
C PRO A 206 4.45 -14.31 -4.07
N GLU A 207 3.60 -15.17 -3.53
CA GLU A 207 3.58 -16.62 -3.79
C GLU A 207 2.76 -16.94 -5.05
N ALA A 208 1.78 -16.07 -5.37
CA ALA A 208 0.90 -16.23 -6.52
C ALA A 208 0.56 -14.92 -7.22
N LEU A 209 0.16 -15.04 -8.48
CA LEU A 209 -0.47 -13.98 -9.27
C LEU A 209 -1.89 -14.41 -9.63
N LEU A 210 -2.85 -13.57 -9.28
CA LEU A 210 -4.25 -13.75 -9.59
C LEU A 210 -4.62 -12.81 -10.74
N PHE A 211 -5.29 -13.30 -11.74
CA PHE A 211 -5.70 -12.50 -12.91
C PHE A 211 -7.22 -12.46 -13.00
N ASP A 212 -7.77 -11.28 -13.24
CA ASP A 212 -9.07 -11.25 -13.90
C ASP A 212 -8.94 -11.75 -15.34
N MET A 213 -10.05 -12.08 -15.95
CA MET A 213 -10.04 -12.61 -17.34
C MET A 213 -10.34 -11.52 -18.35
N ASP A 214 -11.45 -10.82 -18.21
CA ASP A 214 -11.95 -9.86 -19.18
C ASP A 214 -11.17 -8.56 -19.12
N GLY A 215 -10.67 -8.07 -20.25
CA GLY A 215 -9.82 -6.87 -20.28
C GLY A 215 -8.40 -7.06 -19.76
N VAL A 216 -8.08 -8.23 -19.14
CA VAL A 216 -6.76 -8.57 -18.60
C VAL A 216 -6.09 -9.68 -19.41
N LEU A 217 -6.73 -10.84 -19.52
CA LEU A 217 -6.26 -11.98 -20.31
C LEU A 217 -6.95 -12.05 -21.68
N ALA A 218 -8.24 -11.76 -21.73
CA ALA A 218 -9.07 -11.81 -22.92
C ALA A 218 -9.44 -10.40 -23.41
N ASP A 219 -9.16 -10.11 -24.67
CA ASP A 219 -9.74 -8.93 -25.35
C ASP A 219 -11.19 -9.25 -25.71
N VAL A 220 -12.10 -8.57 -25.05
CA VAL A 220 -13.55 -8.79 -25.13
C VAL A 220 -14.30 -7.70 -25.90
N GLN A 221 -13.58 -6.80 -26.59
CA GLN A 221 -14.20 -5.69 -27.31
C GLN A 221 -15.20 -6.17 -28.38
N GLN A 222 -14.77 -7.17 -29.18
CA GLN A 222 -15.56 -7.68 -30.29
C GLN A 222 -16.50 -8.84 -29.90
N SER A 223 -16.48 -9.27 -28.65
CA SER A 223 -17.32 -10.35 -28.12
C SER A 223 -18.30 -9.83 -27.08
N GLN A 224 -17.97 -9.81 -25.81
CA GLN A 224 -18.86 -9.43 -24.71
C GLN A 224 -19.36 -7.97 -24.84
N ARG A 225 -18.46 -7.01 -25.07
CA ARG A 225 -18.87 -5.59 -25.20
C ARG A 225 -19.74 -5.37 -26.44
N ALA A 226 -19.45 -6.05 -27.54
CA ALA A 226 -20.30 -6.05 -28.73
C ALA A 226 -21.65 -6.73 -28.46
N ALA A 227 -21.67 -7.84 -27.71
CA ALA A 227 -22.89 -8.53 -27.31
C ALA A 227 -23.78 -7.66 -26.41
N ILE A 228 -23.20 -6.91 -25.46
CA ILE A 228 -23.94 -5.92 -24.64
C ILE A 228 -24.65 -4.90 -25.55
N ALA A 229 -23.90 -4.24 -26.43
CA ALA A 229 -24.42 -3.23 -27.33
C ALA A 229 -25.49 -3.78 -28.30
N ALA A 230 -25.24 -4.96 -28.89
CA ALA A 230 -26.18 -5.61 -29.81
C ALA A 230 -27.44 -6.10 -29.09
N THR A 231 -27.33 -6.60 -27.86
CA THR A 231 -28.47 -6.97 -27.02
C THR A 231 -29.32 -5.76 -26.71
N ALA A 232 -28.71 -4.68 -26.21
CA ALA A 232 -29.42 -3.43 -25.95
C ALA A 232 -30.16 -2.90 -27.18
N SER A 233 -29.48 -2.90 -28.33
CA SER A 233 -30.08 -2.51 -29.61
C SER A 233 -31.31 -3.36 -30.02
N SER A 234 -31.27 -4.68 -29.73
CA SER A 234 -32.39 -5.58 -30.04
C SER A 234 -33.63 -5.30 -29.20
N PHE A 235 -33.52 -4.60 -28.07
CA PHE A 235 -34.62 -4.12 -27.22
C PHE A 235 -34.90 -2.62 -27.41
N GLY A 236 -34.33 -2.00 -28.47
CA GLY A 236 -34.61 -0.61 -28.84
C GLY A 236 -33.70 0.42 -28.17
N ALA A 237 -32.73 0.00 -27.35
CA ALA A 237 -31.78 0.89 -26.69
C ALA A 237 -30.48 1.02 -27.51
N LEU A 238 -30.24 2.21 -28.07
CA LEU A 238 -28.99 2.50 -28.79
C LEU A 238 -27.93 2.96 -27.78
N VAL A 239 -26.94 2.11 -27.54
CA VAL A 239 -25.84 2.39 -26.60
C VAL A 239 -24.51 2.48 -27.34
N THR A 240 -23.68 3.42 -26.92
CA THR A 240 -22.31 3.60 -27.44
C THR A 240 -21.30 2.75 -26.66
N SER A 241 -20.15 2.47 -27.25
CA SER A 241 -19.05 1.80 -26.53
C SER A 241 -18.61 2.55 -25.27
N ALA A 242 -18.66 3.90 -25.31
CA ALA A 242 -18.35 4.72 -24.13
C ALA A 242 -19.36 4.52 -22.98
N GLN A 243 -20.66 4.35 -23.29
CA GLN A 243 -21.69 4.06 -22.28
C GLN A 243 -21.51 2.65 -21.70
N VAL A 244 -21.19 1.65 -22.51
CA VAL A 244 -20.88 0.30 -22.05
C VAL A 244 -19.67 0.34 -21.11
N ALA A 245 -18.58 0.96 -21.52
CA ALA A 245 -17.37 1.10 -20.70
C ALA A 245 -17.66 1.88 -19.39
N ALA A 246 -18.50 2.91 -19.42
CA ALA A 246 -18.89 3.64 -18.23
C ALA A 246 -19.70 2.79 -17.25
N ALA A 247 -20.65 1.99 -17.75
CA ALA A 247 -21.47 1.11 -16.93
C ALA A 247 -20.64 0.00 -16.27
N ILE A 248 -19.67 -0.59 -16.97
CA ILE A 248 -18.75 -1.57 -16.41
C ILE A 248 -17.88 -0.92 -15.30
N ARG A 249 -17.36 0.28 -15.53
CA ARG A 249 -16.54 1.01 -14.54
C ARG A 249 -17.29 1.46 -13.30
N SER A 250 -18.61 1.66 -13.36
CA SER A 250 -19.40 2.07 -12.19
C SER A 250 -19.41 0.99 -11.09
N GLY A 251 -19.27 -0.28 -11.48
CA GLY A 251 -19.30 -1.42 -10.54
C GLY A 251 -20.70 -1.68 -9.97
N ASP A 252 -21.76 -1.08 -10.56
CA ASP A 252 -23.13 -1.22 -10.05
C ASP A 252 -23.80 -2.51 -10.50
N ALA A 253 -23.16 -3.29 -11.40
CA ALA A 253 -23.70 -4.54 -11.92
C ALA A 253 -22.69 -5.68 -11.81
N ALA A 254 -23.14 -6.79 -11.24
CA ALA A 254 -22.32 -7.95 -10.92
C ALA A 254 -21.87 -8.76 -12.14
N ASN A 255 -22.50 -8.55 -13.33
CA ASN A 255 -22.20 -9.25 -14.57
C ASN A 255 -22.76 -8.50 -15.80
N ASP A 256 -22.37 -8.93 -16.99
CA ASP A 256 -22.74 -8.32 -18.27
C ASP A 256 -24.25 -8.28 -18.53
N TRP A 257 -25.01 -9.23 -18.02
CA TRP A 257 -26.45 -9.28 -18.20
C TRP A 257 -27.13 -8.15 -17.44
N LEU A 258 -26.67 -7.89 -16.20
CA LEU A 258 -27.15 -6.77 -15.39
C LEU A 258 -26.70 -5.42 -15.95
N VAL A 259 -25.44 -5.32 -16.42
CA VAL A 259 -24.97 -4.13 -17.16
C VAL A 259 -25.88 -3.84 -18.36
N THR A 260 -26.18 -4.89 -19.13
CA THR A 260 -27.03 -4.77 -20.32
C THR A 260 -28.45 -4.33 -19.97
N GLN A 261 -29.05 -4.94 -18.92
CA GLN A 261 -30.39 -4.57 -18.45
C GLN A 261 -30.43 -3.11 -18.01
N GLN A 262 -29.48 -2.68 -17.19
CA GLN A 262 -29.39 -1.27 -16.72
C GLN A 262 -29.29 -0.28 -17.89
N LEU A 263 -28.53 -0.60 -18.92
CA LEU A 263 -28.40 0.24 -20.11
C LEU A 263 -29.72 0.32 -20.90
N ILE A 264 -30.47 -0.78 -20.98
CA ILE A 264 -31.80 -0.82 -21.61
C ILE A 264 -32.81 -0.01 -20.82
N GLU A 265 -32.86 -0.17 -19.49
CA GLU A 265 -33.74 0.56 -18.59
C GLU A 265 -33.43 2.07 -18.59
N ALA A 266 -32.14 2.45 -18.62
CA ALA A 266 -31.71 3.84 -18.74
C ALA A 266 -32.17 4.50 -20.07
N ALA A 267 -32.37 3.71 -21.12
CA ALA A 267 -32.92 4.15 -22.39
C ALA A 267 -34.48 4.23 -22.39
N GLY A 268 -35.13 3.91 -21.25
CA GLY A 268 -36.58 3.96 -21.09
C GLY A 268 -37.31 2.70 -21.56
N CYS A 269 -36.64 1.60 -21.78
CA CYS A 269 -37.22 0.32 -22.16
C CYS A 269 -37.35 -0.58 -20.94
N ASP A 270 -38.48 -1.21 -20.71
CA ASP A 270 -38.72 -2.20 -19.66
C ASP A 270 -38.47 -3.60 -20.23
N VAL A 271 -37.58 -4.39 -19.56
CA VAL A 271 -37.18 -5.72 -20.02
C VAL A 271 -36.87 -6.65 -18.85
N SER A 272 -37.25 -7.92 -18.96
CA SER A 272 -36.90 -8.90 -17.94
C SER A 272 -35.40 -9.31 -18.04
N LEU A 273 -34.79 -9.61 -16.89
CA LEU A 273 -33.40 -10.12 -16.89
C LEU A 273 -33.26 -11.43 -17.66
N ASP A 274 -34.28 -12.29 -17.63
CA ASP A 274 -34.28 -13.56 -18.33
C ASP A 274 -34.23 -13.36 -19.84
N ASP A 275 -35.03 -12.42 -20.39
CA ASP A 275 -35.00 -12.09 -21.82
C ASP A 275 -33.66 -11.48 -22.24
N VAL A 276 -33.11 -10.57 -21.43
CA VAL A 276 -31.78 -9.97 -21.64
C VAL A 276 -30.72 -11.08 -21.66
N THR A 277 -30.73 -11.95 -20.66
CA THR A 277 -29.76 -13.06 -20.54
C THR A 277 -29.83 -13.99 -21.72
N ALA A 278 -31.03 -14.44 -22.11
CA ALA A 278 -31.20 -15.33 -23.26
C ALA A 278 -30.71 -14.69 -24.56
N ARG A 279 -31.04 -13.40 -24.77
CA ARG A 279 -30.60 -12.68 -25.98
C ARG A 279 -29.10 -12.44 -25.99
N TYR A 280 -28.53 -11.99 -24.87
CA TYR A 280 -27.10 -11.80 -24.72
C TYR A 280 -26.34 -13.08 -25.01
N GLN A 281 -26.70 -14.20 -24.39
CA GLN A 281 -26.06 -15.49 -24.60
C GLN A 281 -26.07 -15.94 -26.06
N SER A 282 -27.20 -15.77 -26.73
CA SER A 282 -27.31 -16.10 -28.17
C SER A 282 -26.32 -15.29 -29.01
N LEU A 283 -26.17 -13.99 -28.73
CA LEU A 283 -25.26 -13.11 -29.47
C LEU A 283 -23.80 -13.38 -29.08
N TYR A 284 -23.51 -13.50 -27.80
CA TYR A 284 -22.15 -13.77 -27.30
C TYR A 284 -21.59 -15.06 -27.90
N LEU A 285 -22.36 -16.15 -27.91
CA LEU A 285 -21.91 -17.43 -28.52
C LEU A 285 -21.51 -17.31 -29.99
N SER A 286 -22.10 -16.38 -30.74
CA SER A 286 -21.74 -16.11 -32.13
C SER A 286 -20.48 -15.23 -32.27
N LEU A 287 -20.11 -14.47 -31.20
CA LEU A 287 -19.02 -13.50 -31.23
C LEU A 287 -17.77 -13.98 -30.49
N ARG A 288 -17.89 -14.94 -29.58
CA ARG A 288 -16.80 -15.38 -28.70
C ARG A 288 -15.53 -15.83 -29.43
N GLU A 289 -15.69 -16.33 -30.67
CA GLU A 289 -14.55 -16.72 -31.54
C GLU A 289 -13.63 -15.54 -31.89
N LEU A 290 -14.08 -14.30 -31.70
CA LEU A 290 -13.32 -13.07 -31.93
C LEU A 290 -12.43 -12.70 -30.76
N GLU A 291 -12.57 -13.37 -29.61
CA GLU A 291 -11.73 -13.12 -28.44
C GLU A 291 -10.27 -13.47 -28.72
N CYS A 292 -9.37 -12.60 -28.30
CA CYS A 292 -7.93 -12.79 -28.44
C CYS A 292 -7.24 -12.74 -27.09
N LEU A 293 -6.14 -13.50 -26.94
CA LEU A 293 -5.29 -13.42 -25.76
C LEU A 293 -4.51 -12.10 -25.77
N ILE A 294 -4.61 -11.30 -24.70
CA ILE A 294 -3.92 -10.01 -24.56
C ILE A 294 -2.42 -10.22 -24.32
N PRO A 295 -1.97 -10.97 -23.27
CA PRO A 295 -0.56 -11.24 -23.06
C PRO A 295 -0.07 -12.34 -24.02
N SER A 296 1.21 -12.37 -24.31
CA SER A 296 1.78 -13.54 -25.00
C SER A 296 1.79 -14.76 -24.07
N SER A 297 1.60 -15.98 -24.65
CA SER A 297 1.72 -17.22 -23.89
C SER A 297 3.09 -17.35 -23.21
N ALA A 298 4.16 -16.91 -23.87
CA ALA A 298 5.51 -16.90 -23.32
C ALA A 298 5.65 -16.05 -22.05
N LEU A 299 4.92 -14.93 -21.93
CA LEU A 299 4.89 -14.15 -20.70
C LEU A 299 4.24 -14.95 -19.56
N LEU A 300 3.08 -15.55 -19.83
CA LEU A 300 2.36 -16.36 -18.83
C LEU A 300 3.17 -17.58 -18.40
N GLU A 301 3.82 -18.28 -19.33
CA GLU A 301 4.73 -19.39 -19.05
C GLU A 301 5.90 -18.95 -18.14
N ARG A 302 6.49 -17.79 -18.43
CA ARG A 302 7.57 -17.24 -17.60
C ARG A 302 7.10 -16.91 -16.19
N LEU A 303 5.91 -16.36 -16.03
CA LEU A 303 5.32 -16.07 -14.72
C LEU A 303 4.99 -17.36 -13.96
N ALA A 304 4.41 -18.36 -14.65
CA ALA A 304 4.08 -19.67 -14.09
C ALA A 304 5.31 -20.47 -13.66
N ALA A 305 6.47 -20.25 -14.27
CA ALA A 305 7.72 -20.91 -13.89
C ALA A 305 8.23 -20.53 -12.50
N SER A 306 7.82 -19.37 -11.98
CA SER A 306 8.30 -18.85 -10.70
C SER A 306 7.23 -18.72 -9.62
N ARG A 307 5.95 -18.66 -10.00
CA ARG A 307 4.82 -18.41 -9.09
C ARG A 307 3.57 -19.16 -9.50
N ALA A 308 2.71 -19.49 -8.54
CA ALA A 308 1.40 -20.05 -8.85
C ALA A 308 0.54 -18.99 -9.56
N LEU A 309 -0.18 -19.40 -10.60
CA LEU A 309 -1.15 -18.54 -11.29
C LEU A 309 -2.57 -19.01 -11.00
N ALA A 310 -3.49 -18.07 -10.83
CA ALA A 310 -4.93 -18.35 -10.77
C ALA A 310 -5.74 -17.30 -11.53
N ILE A 311 -6.95 -17.67 -11.85
CA ILE A 311 -7.95 -16.79 -12.47
C ILE A 311 -9.07 -16.55 -11.48
N VAL A 312 -9.53 -15.29 -11.36
CA VAL A 312 -10.67 -14.86 -10.56
C VAL A 312 -11.57 -14.02 -11.44
N THR A 313 -12.61 -14.62 -12.01
CA THR A 313 -13.44 -14.00 -13.04
C THR A 313 -14.93 -14.01 -12.71
N GLY A 314 -15.65 -13.01 -13.23
CA GLY A 314 -17.10 -12.97 -13.24
C GLY A 314 -17.75 -13.83 -14.33
N ARG A 315 -16.98 -14.47 -15.21
CA ARG A 315 -17.51 -15.36 -16.25
C ARG A 315 -18.10 -16.65 -15.67
N PRO A 316 -19.13 -17.22 -16.31
CA PRO A 316 -19.49 -18.61 -16.12
C PRO A 316 -18.29 -19.54 -16.39
N ARG A 317 -18.17 -20.60 -15.60
CA ARG A 317 -17.07 -21.56 -15.68
C ARG A 317 -16.87 -22.12 -17.10
N ALA A 318 -17.97 -22.47 -17.77
CA ALA A 318 -17.93 -23.04 -19.12
C ALA A 318 -17.32 -22.07 -20.15
N GLU A 319 -17.60 -20.77 -20.02
CA GLU A 319 -17.06 -19.74 -20.90
C GLU A 319 -15.58 -19.46 -20.62
N ALA A 320 -15.21 -19.40 -19.34
CA ALA A 320 -13.82 -19.25 -18.91
C ALA A 320 -12.96 -20.42 -19.41
N GLN A 321 -13.43 -21.66 -19.23
CA GLN A 321 -12.71 -22.85 -19.67
C GLN A 321 -12.57 -22.91 -21.19
N TRP A 322 -13.65 -22.56 -21.92
CA TRP A 322 -13.61 -22.51 -23.38
C TRP A 322 -12.52 -21.56 -23.89
N PHE A 323 -12.41 -20.35 -23.31
CA PHE A 323 -11.38 -19.39 -23.70
C PHE A 323 -9.97 -19.92 -23.39
N LEU A 324 -9.75 -20.46 -22.20
CA LEU A 324 -8.46 -20.99 -21.76
C LEU A 324 -7.97 -22.15 -22.66
N ASP A 325 -8.88 -23.06 -23.00
CA ASP A 325 -8.57 -24.22 -23.87
C ASP A 325 -8.22 -23.75 -25.29
N ARG A 326 -9.00 -22.81 -25.82
CA ARG A 326 -8.76 -22.23 -27.15
C ARG A 326 -7.45 -21.44 -27.20
N ALA A 327 -7.12 -20.70 -26.17
CA ALA A 327 -5.86 -19.97 -26.06
C ALA A 327 -4.65 -20.86 -25.73
N GLY A 328 -4.87 -22.12 -25.36
CA GLY A 328 -3.82 -23.09 -25.05
C GLY A 328 -3.08 -22.80 -23.73
N ILE A 329 -3.71 -22.06 -22.81
CA ILE A 329 -3.07 -21.60 -21.56
C ILE A 329 -3.68 -22.22 -20.30
N ALA A 330 -4.70 -23.08 -20.40
CA ALA A 330 -5.42 -23.65 -19.27
C ALA A 330 -4.48 -24.31 -18.24
N SER A 331 -3.45 -25.03 -18.70
CA SER A 331 -2.50 -25.75 -17.85
C SER A 331 -1.57 -24.85 -17.02
N LEU A 332 -1.50 -23.54 -17.31
CA LEU A 332 -0.65 -22.59 -16.58
C LEU A 332 -1.29 -22.14 -15.26
N PHE A 333 -2.60 -22.32 -15.10
CA PHE A 333 -3.34 -21.86 -13.94
C PHE A 333 -3.67 -23.02 -13.00
N GLY A 334 -3.22 -22.90 -11.74
CA GLY A 334 -3.49 -23.90 -10.70
C GLY A 334 -4.96 -23.95 -10.28
N THR A 335 -5.71 -22.85 -10.45
CA THR A 335 -7.16 -22.80 -10.22
C THR A 335 -7.83 -21.69 -11.02
N VAL A 336 -9.12 -21.90 -11.30
CA VAL A 336 -10.05 -20.92 -11.86
C VAL A 336 -11.21 -20.77 -10.89
N VAL A 337 -11.40 -19.57 -10.37
CA VAL A 337 -12.58 -19.18 -9.59
C VAL A 337 -13.52 -18.42 -10.53
N ALA A 338 -14.64 -19.04 -10.86
CA ALA A 338 -15.64 -18.56 -11.79
C ALA A 338 -16.88 -18.00 -11.04
N MET A 339 -17.84 -17.46 -11.78
CA MET A 339 -19.05 -16.84 -11.25
C MET A 339 -19.81 -17.74 -10.27
N GLU A 340 -19.84 -19.05 -10.49
CA GLU A 340 -20.62 -20.02 -9.70
C GLU A 340 -19.96 -20.35 -8.34
N ASP A 341 -18.66 -20.02 -8.18
CA ASP A 341 -17.90 -20.48 -7.00
C ASP A 341 -18.09 -19.58 -5.77
N ALA A 342 -18.30 -18.27 -5.98
CA ALA A 342 -18.37 -17.29 -4.90
C ALA A 342 -19.17 -16.05 -5.30
N ARG A 343 -19.52 -15.21 -4.33
CA ARG A 343 -20.09 -13.88 -4.62
C ARG A 343 -19.14 -13.08 -5.48
N PRO A 344 -19.64 -12.33 -6.48
CA PRO A 344 -18.78 -11.58 -7.38
C PRO A 344 -17.99 -10.47 -6.67
N LYS A 345 -16.86 -10.05 -7.25
CA LYS A 345 -16.14 -8.85 -6.87
C LYS A 345 -17.11 -7.64 -6.92
N PRO A 346 -17.05 -6.69 -5.99
CA PRO A 346 -15.96 -6.40 -5.04
C PRO A 346 -15.96 -7.21 -3.73
N ASP A 347 -16.82 -8.26 -3.59
CA ASP A 347 -16.73 -9.16 -2.45
C ASP A 347 -15.35 -9.86 -2.48
N PRO A 348 -14.62 -9.96 -1.33
CA PRO A 348 -13.32 -10.63 -1.28
C PRO A 348 -13.39 -12.16 -1.43
N ALA A 349 -14.57 -12.77 -1.38
CA ALA A 349 -14.75 -14.21 -1.35
C ALA A 349 -14.07 -14.94 -2.53
N PRO A 350 -14.19 -14.51 -3.80
CA PRO A 350 -13.56 -15.24 -4.90
C PRO A 350 -12.03 -15.14 -4.86
N VAL A 351 -11.48 -14.01 -4.40
CA VAL A 351 -10.03 -13.83 -4.23
C VAL A 351 -9.51 -14.74 -3.11
N ARG A 352 -10.20 -14.76 -1.96
CA ARG A 352 -9.84 -15.66 -0.84
C ARG A 352 -9.94 -17.14 -1.23
N LEU A 353 -10.95 -17.51 -1.99
CA LEU A 353 -11.12 -18.89 -2.49
C LEU A 353 -9.96 -19.28 -3.42
N ALA A 354 -9.47 -18.36 -4.26
CA ALA A 354 -8.30 -18.61 -5.09
C ALA A 354 -7.04 -18.87 -4.26
N LEU A 355 -6.80 -18.06 -3.21
CA LEU A 355 -5.69 -18.27 -2.27
C LEU A 355 -5.79 -19.62 -1.56
N GLU A 356 -6.99 -19.97 -1.08
CA GLU A 356 -7.25 -21.26 -0.41
C GLU A 356 -6.97 -22.45 -1.32
N ARG A 357 -7.47 -22.42 -2.56
CA ARG A 357 -7.26 -23.49 -3.54
C ARG A 357 -5.81 -23.64 -3.97
N LEU A 358 -5.05 -22.55 -3.99
CA LEU A 358 -3.60 -22.57 -4.26
C LEU A 358 -2.77 -22.95 -3.02
N GLY A 359 -3.35 -22.88 -1.81
CA GLY A 359 -2.61 -23.10 -0.56
C GLY A 359 -1.59 -22.00 -0.25
N VAL A 360 -1.84 -20.77 -0.69
CA VAL A 360 -0.94 -19.61 -0.51
C VAL A 360 -1.61 -18.51 0.31
N ARG A 361 -0.80 -17.59 0.84
CA ARG A 361 -1.29 -16.47 1.65
C ARG A 361 -1.06 -15.12 1.00
N ARG A 362 0.00 -14.97 0.20
CA ARG A 362 0.46 -13.72 -0.36
C ARG A 362 0.35 -13.74 -1.89
N ALA A 363 -0.40 -12.81 -2.41
CA ALA A 363 -0.57 -12.72 -3.86
C ALA A 363 -0.71 -11.27 -4.35
N TRP A 364 -0.49 -11.08 -5.63
CA TRP A 364 -0.91 -9.90 -6.36
C TRP A 364 -2.11 -10.25 -7.22
N MET A 365 -3.06 -9.33 -7.35
CA MET A 365 -4.18 -9.47 -8.26
C MET A 365 -4.14 -8.38 -9.32
N ILE A 366 -4.24 -8.80 -10.56
CA ILE A 366 -4.27 -7.96 -11.74
C ILE A 366 -5.70 -7.89 -12.26
N GLY A 367 -6.27 -6.69 -12.32
CA GLY A 367 -7.62 -6.44 -12.82
C GLY A 367 -7.70 -5.14 -13.62
N ASP A 368 -8.78 -4.96 -14.37
CA ASP A 368 -9.04 -3.75 -15.16
C ASP A 368 -10.18 -2.89 -14.61
N THR A 369 -10.89 -3.38 -13.58
CA THR A 369 -12.04 -2.71 -13.00
C THR A 369 -11.80 -2.26 -11.55
N PRO A 370 -12.53 -1.22 -11.07
CA PRO A 370 -12.55 -0.84 -9.65
C PRO A 370 -12.95 -1.98 -8.71
N ASP A 371 -13.78 -2.92 -9.16
CA ASP A 371 -14.24 -4.04 -8.34
C ASP A 371 -13.16 -5.09 -8.12
N ASP A 372 -12.27 -5.29 -9.09
CA ASP A 372 -11.05 -6.10 -8.93
C ASP A 372 -10.17 -5.53 -7.83
N VAL A 373 -9.93 -4.22 -7.91
CA VAL A 373 -9.10 -3.51 -6.94
C VAL A 373 -9.69 -3.60 -5.54
N ARG A 374 -10.99 -3.35 -5.38
CA ARG A 374 -11.67 -3.43 -4.07
C ARG A 374 -11.69 -4.85 -3.53
N GLY A 375 -12.01 -5.84 -4.37
CA GLY A 375 -12.03 -7.26 -4.00
C GLY A 375 -10.67 -7.75 -3.53
N ALA A 376 -9.60 -7.42 -4.25
CA ALA A 376 -8.23 -7.73 -3.87
C ALA A 376 -7.84 -7.09 -2.54
N ARG A 377 -8.09 -5.78 -2.37
CA ARG A 377 -7.80 -5.06 -1.12
C ARG A 377 -8.52 -5.64 0.09
N HIS A 378 -9.82 -5.95 -0.05
CA HIS A 378 -10.61 -6.54 1.03
C HIS A 378 -10.17 -7.98 1.36
N ALA A 379 -9.49 -8.65 0.43
CA ALA A 379 -8.89 -9.96 0.66
C ALA A 379 -7.46 -9.89 1.23
N GLY A 380 -6.85 -8.70 1.34
CA GLY A 380 -5.45 -8.51 1.75
C GLY A 380 -4.44 -8.85 0.64
N VAL A 381 -4.87 -8.85 -0.60
CA VAL A 381 -4.05 -9.10 -1.81
C VAL A 381 -3.68 -7.76 -2.44
N LEU A 382 -2.45 -7.65 -2.97
CA LEU A 382 -1.98 -6.43 -3.61
C LEU A 382 -2.70 -6.20 -4.95
N PRO A 383 -3.45 -5.11 -5.11
CA PRO A 383 -4.14 -4.82 -6.35
C PRO A 383 -3.22 -4.11 -7.35
N LEU A 384 -3.08 -4.66 -8.53
CA LEU A 384 -2.48 -4.02 -9.70
C LEU A 384 -3.54 -3.82 -10.77
N GLY A 385 -3.47 -2.72 -11.48
CA GLY A 385 -4.42 -2.39 -12.53
C GLY A 385 -3.81 -2.47 -13.91
N VAL A 386 -4.64 -2.75 -14.90
CA VAL A 386 -4.36 -2.52 -16.32
C VAL A 386 -5.52 -1.76 -16.94
N VAL A 387 -5.29 -1.08 -18.04
CA VAL A 387 -6.37 -0.48 -18.83
C VAL A 387 -6.76 -1.49 -19.90
N ALA A 388 -8.02 -1.95 -19.89
CA ALA A 388 -8.50 -2.90 -20.87
C ALA A 388 -8.39 -2.35 -22.30
N PRO A 389 -8.14 -3.20 -23.30
CA PRO A 389 -8.18 -2.78 -24.70
C PRO A 389 -9.49 -2.03 -25.01
N GLY A 390 -9.38 -0.86 -25.67
CA GLY A 390 -10.52 -0.04 -26.06
C GLY A 390 -11.11 0.87 -24.96
N ASP A 391 -10.64 0.79 -23.74
CA ASP A 391 -10.99 1.76 -22.73
C ASP A 391 -10.15 3.04 -22.86
N ASP A 392 -10.75 4.16 -22.46
CA ASP A 392 -10.05 5.44 -22.42
C ASP A 392 -9.14 5.48 -21.18
N PRO A 393 -7.81 5.51 -21.35
CA PRO A 393 -6.87 5.52 -20.23
C PRO A 393 -7.06 6.76 -19.31
N SER A 394 -7.58 7.87 -19.87
CA SER A 394 -7.82 9.09 -19.09
C SER A 394 -9.00 8.96 -18.12
N LEU A 395 -9.85 7.95 -18.29
CA LEU A 395 -10.99 7.63 -17.43
C LEU A 395 -10.73 6.37 -16.59
N ALA A 396 -10.23 5.30 -17.20
CA ALA A 396 -10.00 4.02 -16.52
C ALA A 396 -8.88 4.13 -15.47
N GLY A 397 -7.76 4.74 -15.80
CA GLY A 397 -6.64 4.91 -14.86
C GLY A 397 -7.01 5.67 -13.56
N PRO A 398 -7.68 6.84 -13.63
CA PRO A 398 -8.22 7.51 -12.45
C PRO A 398 -9.19 6.65 -11.64
N ALA A 399 -10.13 5.95 -12.28
CA ALA A 399 -11.09 5.09 -11.58
C ALA A 399 -10.40 3.97 -10.79
N LEU A 400 -9.38 3.34 -11.34
CA LEU A 400 -8.55 2.35 -10.64
C LEU A 400 -7.81 2.99 -9.45
N ARG A 401 -7.25 4.20 -9.63
CA ARG A 401 -6.57 4.93 -8.54
C ARG A 401 -7.52 5.30 -7.41
N ASP A 402 -8.72 5.75 -7.73
CA ASP A 402 -9.76 6.08 -6.75
C ASP A 402 -10.22 4.84 -5.96
N ALA A 403 -10.21 3.66 -6.60
CA ALA A 403 -10.45 2.39 -5.92
C ALA A 403 -9.29 1.95 -5.02
N GLY A 404 -8.10 2.56 -5.16
CA GLY A 404 -6.92 2.31 -4.33
C GLY A 404 -5.97 1.27 -4.89
N VAL A 405 -5.84 1.20 -6.22
CA VAL A 405 -4.82 0.38 -6.88
C VAL A 405 -3.40 0.80 -6.48
N ALA A 406 -2.51 -0.16 -6.32
CA ALA A 406 -1.11 0.10 -5.99
C ALA A 406 -0.34 0.70 -7.17
N HIS A 407 -0.58 0.17 -8.36
CA HIS A 407 0.04 0.62 -9.61
C HIS A 407 -0.84 0.25 -10.80
N VAL A 408 -0.88 1.11 -11.81
CA VAL A 408 -1.52 0.82 -13.10
C VAL A 408 -0.39 0.53 -14.09
N LEU A 409 -0.34 -0.71 -14.56
CA LEU A 409 0.65 -1.17 -15.54
C LEU A 409 0.30 -0.63 -16.92
N ASP A 410 1.28 -0.23 -17.71
CA ASP A 410 1.07 0.12 -19.11
C ASP A 410 0.77 -1.14 -19.93
N ARG A 411 1.39 -2.26 -19.56
CA ARG A 411 1.16 -3.61 -20.14
C ARG A 411 1.55 -4.68 -19.12
N LEU A 412 0.97 -5.88 -19.30
CA LEU A 412 1.22 -7.01 -18.39
C LEU A 412 2.69 -7.45 -18.32
N SER A 413 3.49 -7.19 -19.35
CA SER A 413 4.94 -7.47 -19.31
C SER A 413 5.68 -6.69 -18.23
N ASP A 414 5.16 -5.55 -17.81
CA ASP A 414 5.78 -4.68 -16.81
C ASP A 414 5.76 -5.32 -15.40
N LEU A 415 4.93 -6.37 -15.20
CA LEU A 415 5.01 -7.23 -14.03
C LEU A 415 6.41 -7.77 -13.78
N LEU A 416 7.17 -8.07 -14.86
CA LEU A 416 8.52 -8.62 -14.74
C LEU A 416 9.54 -7.62 -14.18
N GLU A 417 9.26 -6.32 -14.25
CA GLU A 417 10.10 -5.26 -13.69
C GLU A 417 9.79 -4.98 -12.21
N LEU A 418 8.56 -5.29 -11.79
CA LEU A 418 8.09 -5.11 -10.42
C LEU A 418 8.31 -6.35 -9.54
N LEU A 419 8.31 -7.53 -10.15
CA LEU A 419 8.51 -8.79 -9.45
C LEU A 419 9.98 -8.96 -9.06
N PRO A 420 10.26 -9.29 -7.78
CA PRO A 420 11.61 -9.53 -7.28
C PRO A 420 12.26 -10.80 -7.85
#